data_5025c2bac17b7a1d045067579cddf94b
#
_entry.id   5025c2bac17b7a1d045067579cddf94b
#
_cell.length_a   1.000
_cell.length_b   1.000
_cell.length_c   1.000
_cell.angle_alpha   90.00
_cell.angle_beta   90.00
_cell.angle_gamma   90.00
#
_symmetry.space_group_name_H-M   'P 1'
#
loop_
_entity.id
_entity.type
_entity.pdbx_description
1 polymer ?
#
loop_
_entity_poly.entity_id
_entity_poly.type
_entity_poly.pdbx_seq_one_letter_code
_entity_poly.pdbx_strand_id
1 'polypeptide(L)'
;MSKAPIVLAVDTPDLHTAISWVKATQDHISVFKLGLEFFLTFGAEGVRAIQAETDSDIFLDLKLHDIPHTVSGAAKAVAHLAPKFLTVHCSGGTAMVKAAVDALPNTQVTGVTILTSLSEADVTEIGFKSAALDSAVALSRIAVNAGAGAIVCSPLEISAVRREVGASPIIITPGVRPLDMVGTDDQQRTMTPEDAIAAGANLVVIGRPITQSWAQGAQAMKERAQEIGAHLI
;
A
#
# COMPACT_ATOMS: atom_id res chain seq x y z
N MET A 1 -11.13 20.39 4.67
CA MET A 1 -11.54 19.12 5.32
C MET A 1 -10.32 18.21 5.36
N SER A 2 -10.14 17.39 6.40
CA SER A 2 -9.08 16.39 6.41
C SER A 2 -9.39 15.31 5.36
N LYS A 3 -8.38 14.90 4.57
CA LYS A 3 -8.51 13.78 3.63
C LYS A 3 -8.66 12.47 4.43
N ALA A 4 -9.45 11.54 3.93
CA ALA A 4 -9.63 10.25 4.58
C ALA A 4 -8.33 9.42 4.55
N PRO A 5 -8.09 8.52 5.53
CA PRO A 5 -6.90 7.68 5.60
C PRO A 5 -6.94 6.55 4.54
N ILE A 6 -7.21 6.92 3.31
CA ILE A 6 -7.32 6.04 2.15
C ILE A 6 -6.10 6.18 1.26
N VAL A 7 -5.56 5.04 0.85
CA VAL A 7 -4.61 4.88 -0.24
C VAL A 7 -5.38 4.40 -1.46
N LEU A 8 -5.60 5.25 -2.46
CA LEU A 8 -6.25 4.84 -3.70
C LEU A 8 -5.26 4.11 -4.61
N ALA A 9 -5.56 2.87 -4.96
CA ALA A 9 -4.78 2.13 -5.95
C ALA A 9 -5.16 2.60 -7.37
N VAL A 10 -4.18 3.24 -8.05
CA VAL A 10 -4.33 3.78 -9.41
C VAL A 10 -3.82 2.73 -10.39
N ASP A 11 -4.53 1.59 -10.45
CA ASP A 11 -4.17 0.44 -11.28
C ASP A 11 -4.94 0.53 -12.62
N THR A 12 -4.33 1.21 -13.60
CA THR A 12 -4.84 1.35 -14.99
C THR A 12 -3.66 1.49 -15.96
N PRO A 13 -3.72 0.86 -17.14
CA PRO A 13 -2.70 0.99 -18.18
C PRO A 13 -2.84 2.26 -19.03
N ASP A 14 -3.77 3.15 -18.70
CA ASP A 14 -4.00 4.41 -19.41
C ASP A 14 -3.69 5.62 -18.53
N LEU A 15 -2.67 6.42 -18.91
CA LEU A 15 -2.22 7.56 -18.14
C LEU A 15 -3.28 8.66 -18.02
N HIS A 16 -4.06 8.88 -19.07
CA HIS A 16 -5.12 9.90 -19.06
C HIS A 16 -6.22 9.52 -18.06
N THR A 17 -6.60 8.26 -18.02
CA THR A 17 -7.53 7.71 -17.03
C THR A 17 -6.97 7.83 -15.61
N ALA A 18 -5.69 7.49 -15.40
CA ALA A 18 -5.03 7.64 -14.10
C ALA A 18 -5.08 9.09 -13.59
N ILE A 19 -4.71 10.05 -14.45
CA ILE A 19 -4.77 11.49 -14.15
C ILE A 19 -6.21 11.89 -13.81
N SER A 20 -7.18 11.43 -14.59
CA SER A 20 -8.59 11.76 -14.36
C SER A 20 -9.14 11.23 -13.05
N TRP A 21 -8.71 10.01 -12.63
CA TRP A 21 -9.06 9.44 -11.33
C TRP A 21 -8.50 10.25 -10.17
N VAL A 22 -7.23 10.66 -10.29
CA VAL A 22 -6.57 11.51 -9.28
C VAL A 22 -7.31 12.84 -9.15
N LYS A 23 -7.59 13.53 -10.26
CA LYS A 23 -8.35 14.80 -10.26
C LYS A 23 -9.72 14.66 -9.61
N ALA A 24 -10.43 13.59 -9.91
CA ALA A 24 -11.77 13.36 -9.38
C ALA A 24 -11.78 13.13 -7.86
N THR A 25 -10.70 12.55 -7.29
CA THR A 25 -10.72 12.04 -5.91
C THR A 25 -9.76 12.74 -4.95
N GLN A 26 -8.86 13.62 -5.43
CA GLN A 26 -7.77 14.20 -4.63
C GLN A 26 -8.22 14.93 -3.35
N ASP A 27 -9.43 15.49 -3.32
CA ASP A 27 -9.95 16.20 -2.16
C ASP A 27 -10.29 15.25 -0.98
N HIS A 28 -10.43 13.96 -1.27
CA HIS A 28 -10.90 12.94 -0.32
C HIS A 28 -9.84 11.89 0.03
N ILE A 29 -8.80 11.73 -0.81
CA ILE A 29 -7.79 10.67 -0.73
C ILE A 29 -6.47 11.22 -0.20
N SER A 30 -5.92 10.60 0.86
CA SER A 30 -4.64 11.01 1.46
C SER A 30 -3.43 10.60 0.63
N VAL A 31 -3.49 9.42 -0.03
CA VAL A 31 -2.34 8.83 -0.72
C VAL A 31 -2.77 8.19 -2.04
N PHE A 32 -2.04 8.42 -3.11
CA PHE A 32 -2.20 7.70 -4.38
C PHE A 32 -1.10 6.66 -4.56
N LYS A 33 -1.50 5.40 -4.71
CA LYS A 33 -0.60 4.26 -4.92
C LYS A 33 -0.41 3.99 -6.41
N LEU A 34 0.84 4.06 -6.85
CA LEU A 34 1.27 3.72 -8.19
C LEU A 34 2.00 2.38 -8.13
N GLY A 35 1.34 1.34 -8.64
CA GLY A 35 1.83 -0.05 -8.57
C GLY A 35 2.79 -0.41 -9.70
N LEU A 36 3.15 -1.70 -9.75
CA LEU A 36 4.12 -2.23 -10.73
C LEU A 36 3.67 -1.98 -12.17
N GLU A 37 2.41 -2.27 -12.51
CA GLU A 37 1.90 -2.06 -13.87
C GLU A 37 2.05 -0.59 -14.30
N PHE A 38 1.61 0.34 -13.46
CA PHE A 38 1.73 1.78 -13.73
C PHE A 38 3.19 2.19 -13.93
N PHE A 39 4.05 1.82 -12.98
CA PHE A 39 5.46 2.25 -13.01
C PHE A 39 6.23 1.64 -14.18
N LEU A 40 6.01 0.37 -14.50
CA LEU A 40 6.67 -0.29 -15.63
C LEU A 40 6.16 0.23 -16.98
N THR A 41 4.92 0.73 -17.05
CA THR A 41 4.34 1.29 -18.26
C THR A 41 4.79 2.74 -18.50
N PHE A 42 4.75 3.59 -17.45
CA PHE A 42 4.92 5.04 -17.60
C PHE A 42 6.20 5.59 -16.95
N GLY A 43 6.89 4.81 -16.14
CA GLY A 43 8.14 5.19 -15.48
C GLY A 43 8.03 6.44 -14.61
N ALA A 44 9.15 7.12 -14.46
CA ALA A 44 9.25 8.35 -13.67
C ALA A 44 8.41 9.50 -14.23
N GLU A 45 8.20 9.55 -15.53
CA GLU A 45 7.39 10.59 -16.17
C GLU A 45 5.91 10.45 -15.81
N GLY A 46 5.39 9.22 -15.79
CA GLY A 46 4.03 8.96 -15.32
C GLY A 46 3.83 9.37 -13.85
N VAL A 47 4.80 9.08 -12.99
CA VAL A 47 4.75 9.52 -11.58
C VAL A 47 4.69 11.04 -11.48
N ARG A 48 5.52 11.77 -12.22
CA ARG A 48 5.50 13.25 -12.25
C ARG A 48 4.20 13.80 -12.79
N ALA A 49 3.61 13.14 -13.80
CA ALA A 49 2.31 13.55 -14.34
C ALA A 49 1.20 13.44 -13.28
N ILE A 50 1.23 12.40 -12.45
CA ILE A 50 0.30 12.28 -11.31
C ILE A 50 0.59 13.34 -10.24
N GLN A 51 1.86 13.55 -9.87
CA GLN A 51 2.25 14.54 -8.87
C GLN A 51 1.85 15.98 -9.26
N ALA A 52 1.80 16.29 -10.54
CA ALA A 52 1.38 17.60 -11.04
C ALA A 52 -0.12 17.90 -10.80
N GLU A 53 -0.93 16.87 -10.52
CA GLU A 53 -2.38 16.98 -10.41
C GLU A 53 -2.88 16.92 -8.96
N THR A 54 -2.01 16.70 -7.99
CA THR A 54 -2.40 16.54 -6.58
C THR A 54 -1.30 16.93 -5.60
N ASP A 55 -1.70 17.40 -4.44
CA ASP A 55 -0.84 17.60 -3.26
C ASP A 55 -0.85 16.42 -2.29
N SER A 56 -1.61 15.35 -2.61
CA SER A 56 -1.63 14.12 -1.83
C SER A 56 -0.31 13.36 -1.95
N ASP A 57 0.01 12.59 -0.92
CA ASP A 57 1.22 11.77 -0.90
C ASP A 57 1.22 10.70 -2.01
N ILE A 58 2.39 10.38 -2.53
CA ILE A 58 2.58 9.30 -3.52
C ILE A 58 3.19 8.07 -2.84
N PHE A 59 2.61 6.93 -3.13
CA PHE A 59 3.07 5.62 -2.71
C PHE A 59 3.53 4.81 -3.93
N LEU A 60 4.85 4.60 -4.07
CA LEU A 60 5.43 3.71 -5.07
C LEU A 60 5.41 2.27 -4.56
N ASP A 61 4.50 1.46 -5.09
CA ASP A 61 4.31 0.07 -4.69
C ASP A 61 5.08 -0.88 -5.64
N LEU A 62 6.41 -0.85 -5.54
CA LEU A 62 7.34 -1.55 -6.44
C LEU A 62 7.82 -2.89 -5.89
N LYS A 63 7.58 -3.17 -4.62
CA LYS A 63 7.91 -4.43 -3.94
C LYS A 63 9.34 -4.92 -4.21
N LEU A 64 10.33 -4.02 -4.04
CA LEU A 64 11.73 -4.34 -4.30
C LEU A 64 12.18 -5.56 -3.49
N HIS A 65 12.83 -6.51 -4.17
CA HIS A 65 13.28 -7.75 -3.56
C HIS A 65 14.48 -8.30 -4.33
N ASP A 66 15.68 -8.05 -3.83
CA ASP A 66 16.95 -8.47 -4.41
C ASP A 66 18.05 -8.39 -3.34
N ILE A 67 19.31 -8.63 -3.68
CA ILE A 67 20.43 -8.39 -2.76
C ILE A 67 20.50 -6.92 -2.33
N PRO A 68 21.08 -6.61 -1.13
CA PRO A 68 21.07 -5.25 -0.58
C PRO A 68 21.60 -4.17 -1.51
N HIS A 69 22.69 -4.48 -2.27
CA HIS A 69 23.29 -3.53 -3.20
C HIS A 69 22.33 -3.13 -4.32
N THR A 70 21.62 -4.10 -4.92
CA THR A 70 20.66 -3.87 -6.00
C THR A 70 19.47 -3.08 -5.49
N VAL A 71 18.93 -3.43 -4.33
CA VAL A 71 17.80 -2.71 -3.71
C VAL A 71 18.17 -1.27 -3.36
N SER A 72 19.39 -1.02 -2.83
CA SER A 72 19.89 0.33 -2.60
C SER A 72 19.95 1.14 -3.89
N GLY A 73 20.44 0.54 -4.98
CA GLY A 73 20.49 1.17 -6.30
C GLY A 73 19.11 1.51 -6.84
N ALA A 74 18.17 0.57 -6.77
CA ALA A 74 16.78 0.76 -7.20
C ALA A 74 16.08 1.85 -6.39
N ALA A 75 16.27 1.88 -5.07
CA ALA A 75 15.73 2.91 -4.18
C ALA A 75 16.28 4.30 -4.53
N LYS A 76 17.60 4.43 -4.75
CA LYS A 76 18.22 5.69 -5.19
C LYS A 76 17.71 6.16 -6.55
N ALA A 77 17.43 5.22 -7.47
CA ALA A 77 16.93 5.56 -8.81
C ALA A 77 15.57 6.28 -8.77
N VAL A 78 14.73 6.00 -7.76
CA VAL A 78 13.41 6.64 -7.59
C VAL A 78 13.41 7.77 -6.55
N ALA A 79 14.53 8.03 -5.87
CA ALA A 79 14.63 9.04 -4.80
C ALA A 79 14.25 10.46 -5.28
N HIS A 80 14.56 10.81 -6.53
CA HIS A 80 14.25 12.10 -7.14
C HIS A 80 12.75 12.33 -7.37
N LEU A 81 11.92 11.31 -7.23
CA LEU A 81 10.46 11.38 -7.27
C LEU A 81 9.86 11.71 -5.90
N ALA A 82 10.69 11.71 -4.84
CA ALA A 82 10.30 11.99 -3.47
C ALA A 82 9.01 11.29 -3.01
N PRO A 83 8.86 9.96 -3.23
CA PRO A 83 7.66 9.27 -2.79
C PRO A 83 7.56 9.29 -1.27
N LYS A 84 6.33 9.39 -0.74
CA LYS A 84 6.09 9.24 0.70
C LYS A 84 6.35 7.82 1.17
N PHE A 85 5.96 6.83 0.36
CA PHE A 85 6.11 5.40 0.64
C PHE A 85 6.77 4.69 -0.53
N LEU A 86 7.66 3.72 -0.23
CA LEU A 86 8.22 2.78 -1.20
C LEU A 86 8.23 1.37 -0.60
N THR A 87 7.65 0.39 -1.28
CA THR A 87 7.61 -0.99 -0.80
C THR A 87 8.87 -1.77 -1.09
N VAL A 88 9.25 -2.58 -0.10
CA VAL A 88 10.25 -3.65 -0.21
C VAL A 88 9.70 -4.91 0.46
N HIS A 89 10.08 -6.11 0.00
CA HIS A 89 9.70 -7.35 0.68
C HIS A 89 10.57 -7.60 1.92
N CYS A 90 9.92 -7.83 3.08
CA CYS A 90 10.65 -8.13 4.33
C CYS A 90 11.40 -9.47 4.28
N SER A 91 10.95 -10.41 3.43
CA SER A 91 11.62 -11.70 3.19
C SER A 91 13.03 -11.58 2.62
N GLY A 92 13.42 -10.41 2.10
CA GLY A 92 14.81 -10.10 1.74
C GLY A 92 15.75 -9.93 2.94
N GLY A 93 15.21 -9.90 4.17
CA GLY A 93 15.98 -9.81 5.41
C GLY A 93 16.40 -8.40 5.80
N THR A 94 16.88 -8.28 7.04
CA THR A 94 17.22 -6.99 7.66
C THR A 94 18.21 -6.15 6.84
N ALA A 95 19.24 -6.79 6.28
CA ALA A 95 20.27 -6.08 5.50
C ALA A 95 19.70 -5.44 4.22
N MET A 96 18.79 -6.14 3.53
CA MET A 96 18.15 -5.62 2.32
C MET A 96 17.20 -4.46 2.64
N VAL A 97 16.35 -4.62 3.66
CA VAL A 97 15.42 -3.56 4.08
C VAL A 97 16.20 -2.32 4.54
N LYS A 98 17.26 -2.52 5.35
CA LYS A 98 18.13 -1.43 5.80
C LYS A 98 18.80 -0.69 4.64
N ALA A 99 19.24 -1.41 3.61
CA ALA A 99 19.84 -0.80 2.42
C ALA A 99 18.87 0.14 1.67
N ALA A 100 17.56 -0.19 1.65
CA ALA A 100 16.54 0.70 1.13
C ALA A 100 16.31 1.92 2.03
N VAL A 101 16.24 1.72 3.35
CA VAL A 101 16.07 2.79 4.35
C VAL A 101 17.21 3.82 4.27
N ASP A 102 18.45 3.34 4.25
CA ASP A 102 19.64 4.20 4.16
C ASP A 102 19.70 4.99 2.82
N ALA A 103 19.12 4.41 1.76
CA ALA A 103 19.07 5.04 0.44
C ALA A 103 18.00 6.14 0.33
N LEU A 104 16.98 6.13 1.20
CA LEU A 104 15.80 6.99 1.12
C LEU A 104 15.44 7.62 2.47
N PRO A 105 16.27 8.53 3.01
CA PRO A 105 16.10 9.07 4.38
C PRO A 105 14.80 9.87 4.56
N ASN A 106 14.18 10.35 3.48
CA ASN A 106 12.94 11.15 3.51
C ASN A 106 11.69 10.37 3.09
N THR A 107 11.83 9.06 2.79
CA THR A 107 10.72 8.19 2.38
C THR A 107 10.43 7.17 3.47
N GLN A 108 9.17 6.91 3.74
CA GLN A 108 8.77 5.79 4.60
C GLN A 108 8.96 4.48 3.82
N VAL A 109 10.15 3.86 3.93
CA VAL A 109 10.34 2.51 3.40
C VAL A 109 9.33 1.60 4.05
N THR A 110 8.57 0.89 3.23
CA THR A 110 7.38 0.14 3.64
C THR A 110 7.63 -1.35 3.46
N GLY A 111 7.75 -2.06 4.57
CA GLY A 111 8.00 -3.50 4.58
C GLY A 111 6.73 -4.30 4.25
N VAL A 112 6.75 -5.06 3.15
CA VAL A 112 5.68 -6.00 2.81
C VAL A 112 5.93 -7.33 3.53
N THR A 113 4.95 -7.79 4.30
CA THR A 113 5.02 -9.06 5.04
C THR A 113 4.60 -10.24 4.16
N ILE A 114 3.47 -10.88 4.44
CA ILE A 114 2.90 -11.95 3.61
C ILE A 114 1.88 -11.34 2.66
N LEU A 115 1.93 -11.73 1.37
CA LEU A 115 0.96 -11.27 0.38
C LEU A 115 -0.44 -11.79 0.70
N THR A 116 -1.44 -10.92 0.61
CA THR A 116 -2.84 -11.24 0.96
C THR A 116 -3.50 -12.28 0.05
N SER A 117 -2.89 -12.55 -1.11
CA SER A 117 -3.33 -13.59 -2.05
C SER A 117 -2.87 -15.01 -1.67
N LEU A 118 -1.88 -15.13 -0.76
CA LEU A 118 -1.35 -16.43 -0.37
C LEU A 118 -2.25 -17.10 0.67
N SER A 119 -2.59 -18.37 0.40
CA SER A 119 -3.20 -19.28 1.37
C SER A 119 -2.14 -19.83 2.35
N GLU A 120 -2.57 -20.51 3.41
CA GLU A 120 -1.63 -21.20 4.34
C GLU A 120 -0.82 -22.29 3.61
N ALA A 121 -1.40 -22.96 2.62
CA ALA A 121 -0.70 -23.94 1.79
C ALA A 121 0.41 -23.29 0.96
N ASP A 122 0.12 -22.15 0.31
CA ASP A 122 1.10 -21.39 -0.48
C ASP A 122 2.26 -20.90 0.43
N VAL A 123 1.95 -20.40 1.62
CA VAL A 123 2.95 -19.96 2.61
C VAL A 123 3.90 -21.09 2.97
N THR A 124 3.36 -22.31 3.16
CA THR A 124 4.16 -23.51 3.43
C THR A 124 4.98 -23.92 2.20
N GLU A 125 4.38 -23.93 1.01
CA GLU A 125 5.02 -24.33 -0.25
C GLU A 125 6.24 -23.47 -0.58
N ILE A 126 6.15 -22.15 -0.37
CA ILE A 126 7.27 -21.23 -0.59
C ILE A 126 8.34 -21.26 0.51
N GLY A 127 8.19 -22.12 1.51
CA GLY A 127 9.22 -22.46 2.49
C GLY A 127 9.13 -21.73 3.84
N PHE A 128 8.06 -21.04 4.16
CA PHE A 128 7.84 -20.52 5.52
C PHE A 128 7.52 -21.67 6.47
N LYS A 129 8.15 -21.66 7.65
CA LYS A 129 7.96 -22.70 8.68
C LYS A 129 6.74 -22.47 9.56
N SER A 130 6.30 -21.23 9.66
CA SER A 130 5.18 -20.81 10.50
C SER A 130 3.97 -20.45 9.63
N ALA A 131 2.78 -20.46 10.23
CA ALA A 131 1.55 -19.96 9.60
C ALA A 131 1.70 -18.51 9.12
N ALA A 132 0.81 -18.08 8.24
CA ALA A 132 0.85 -16.73 7.64
C ALA A 132 0.90 -15.64 8.71
N LEU A 133 0.07 -15.72 9.76
CA LEU A 133 0.03 -14.75 10.85
C LEU A 133 1.37 -14.61 11.56
N ASP A 134 1.95 -15.73 12.03
CA ASP A 134 3.22 -15.72 12.76
C ASP A 134 4.37 -15.26 11.86
N SER A 135 4.34 -15.65 10.58
CA SER A 135 5.31 -15.20 9.58
C SER A 135 5.20 -13.70 9.32
N ALA A 136 3.99 -13.14 9.22
CA ALA A 136 3.77 -11.70 9.05
C ALA A 136 4.29 -10.91 10.27
N VAL A 137 4.04 -11.38 11.49
CA VAL A 137 4.58 -10.79 12.73
C VAL A 137 6.12 -10.82 12.74
N ALA A 138 6.74 -11.95 12.39
CA ALA A 138 8.19 -12.06 12.34
C ALA A 138 8.80 -11.12 11.27
N LEU A 139 8.18 -11.04 10.08
CA LEU A 139 8.60 -10.15 8.99
C LEU A 139 8.43 -8.66 9.36
N SER A 140 7.36 -8.31 10.09
CA SER A 140 7.16 -6.94 10.56
C SER A 140 8.26 -6.49 11.53
N ARG A 141 8.74 -7.39 12.40
CA ARG A 141 9.88 -7.17 13.28
C ARG A 141 11.17 -6.90 12.49
N ILE A 142 11.41 -7.68 11.41
CA ILE A 142 12.55 -7.44 10.51
C ILE A 142 12.49 -6.04 9.92
N ALA A 143 11.32 -5.61 9.43
CA ALA A 143 11.12 -4.28 8.86
C ALA A 143 11.47 -3.18 9.86
N VAL A 144 10.90 -3.23 11.06
CA VAL A 144 11.11 -2.20 12.10
C VAL A 144 12.57 -2.17 12.58
N ASN A 145 13.18 -3.34 12.81
CA ASN A 145 14.58 -3.44 13.21
C ASN A 145 15.54 -2.89 12.14
N ALA A 146 15.14 -2.93 10.88
CA ALA A 146 15.88 -2.33 9.77
C ALA A 146 15.65 -0.82 9.61
N GLY A 147 14.71 -0.24 10.36
CA GLY A 147 14.35 1.18 10.31
C GLY A 147 13.25 1.52 9.31
N ALA A 148 12.48 0.55 8.82
CA ALA A 148 11.32 0.82 7.98
C ALA A 148 10.26 1.61 8.77
N GLY A 149 9.71 2.66 8.15
CA GLY A 149 8.72 3.53 8.79
C GLY A 149 7.28 3.05 8.62
N ALA A 150 7.05 2.10 7.70
CA ALA A 150 5.73 1.56 7.44
C ALA A 150 5.75 0.04 7.15
N ILE A 151 4.59 -0.59 7.30
CA ILE A 151 4.40 -2.03 7.09
C ILE A 151 3.11 -2.24 6.29
N VAL A 152 3.16 -3.16 5.31
CA VAL A 152 1.97 -3.70 4.65
C VAL A 152 1.69 -5.10 5.18
N CYS A 153 0.49 -5.31 5.71
CA CYS A 153 0.02 -6.62 6.18
C CYS A 153 -1.47 -6.83 5.85
N SER A 154 -1.92 -8.08 5.91
CA SER A 154 -3.33 -8.44 5.73
C SER A 154 -4.23 -7.83 6.82
N PRO A 155 -5.52 -7.59 6.54
CA PRO A 155 -6.47 -7.14 7.55
C PRO A 155 -6.50 -8.02 8.80
N LEU A 156 -6.41 -9.34 8.63
CA LEU A 156 -6.45 -10.31 9.74
C LEU A 156 -5.19 -10.29 10.62
N GLU A 157 -4.12 -9.65 10.14
CA GLU A 157 -2.82 -9.60 10.82
C GLU A 157 -2.61 -8.29 11.60
N ILE A 158 -3.44 -7.24 11.36
CA ILE A 158 -3.24 -5.88 11.89
C ILE A 158 -3.01 -5.88 13.40
N SER A 159 -3.93 -6.47 14.18
CA SER A 159 -3.86 -6.44 15.65
C SER A 159 -2.62 -7.14 16.20
N ALA A 160 -2.19 -8.24 15.57
CA ALA A 160 -1.01 -8.99 15.99
C ALA A 160 0.27 -8.21 15.61
N VAL A 161 0.34 -7.69 14.38
CA VAL A 161 1.45 -6.84 13.91
C VAL A 161 1.53 -5.58 14.78
N ARG A 162 0.42 -4.87 15.02
CA ARG A 162 0.41 -3.66 15.87
C ARG A 162 0.93 -3.93 17.29
N ARG A 163 0.55 -5.07 17.88
CA ARG A 163 1.03 -5.48 19.20
C ARG A 163 2.53 -5.73 19.22
N GLU A 164 3.06 -6.32 18.15
CA GLU A 164 4.50 -6.60 18.01
C GLU A 164 5.34 -5.34 17.81
N VAL A 165 4.92 -4.46 16.89
CA VAL A 165 5.74 -3.33 16.45
C VAL A 165 5.47 -2.04 17.20
N GLY A 166 4.45 -2.00 18.06
CA GLY A 166 4.06 -0.80 18.81
C GLY A 166 3.35 0.25 17.95
N ALA A 167 3.23 1.48 18.44
CA ALA A 167 2.44 2.55 17.82
C ALA A 167 3.16 3.32 16.71
N SER A 168 4.51 3.29 16.68
CA SER A 168 5.32 4.16 15.83
C SER A 168 5.22 3.84 14.32
N PRO A 169 5.31 2.57 13.85
CA PRO A 169 5.23 2.30 12.42
C PRO A 169 3.82 2.52 11.87
N ILE A 170 3.75 3.03 10.64
CA ILE A 170 2.50 3.16 9.89
C ILE A 170 2.09 1.77 9.38
N ILE A 171 0.90 1.30 9.76
CA ILE A 171 0.33 0.07 9.19
C ILE A 171 -0.59 0.44 8.04
N ILE A 172 -0.29 -0.10 6.85
CA ILE A 172 -1.04 0.08 5.61
C ILE A 172 -1.64 -1.28 5.23
N THR A 173 -2.96 -1.34 5.06
CA THR A 173 -3.64 -2.62 4.86
C THR A 173 -4.42 -2.65 3.56
N PRO A 174 -4.04 -3.51 2.59
CA PRO A 174 -4.85 -3.83 1.41
C PRO A 174 -5.90 -4.91 1.75
N GLY A 175 -6.80 -5.20 0.81
CA GLY A 175 -7.79 -6.26 0.97
C GLY A 175 -8.99 -5.86 1.82
N VAL A 176 -9.22 -4.57 2.03
CA VAL A 176 -10.43 -4.07 2.66
C VAL A 176 -11.56 -3.87 1.64
N ARG A 177 -12.78 -4.11 2.06
CA ARG A 177 -13.97 -3.96 1.22
C ARG A 177 -15.10 -3.31 2.02
N PRO A 178 -15.74 -2.25 1.51
CA PRO A 178 -16.99 -1.75 2.06
C PRO A 178 -18.03 -2.87 2.12
N LEU A 179 -18.97 -2.78 3.06
CA LEU A 179 -19.97 -3.82 3.35
C LEU A 179 -20.79 -4.23 2.11
N ASP A 180 -21.09 -3.29 1.22
CA ASP A 180 -21.84 -3.51 -0.02
C ASP A 180 -21.08 -4.28 -1.10
N MET A 181 -19.78 -4.52 -0.90
CA MET A 181 -18.90 -5.23 -1.84
C MET A 181 -18.22 -6.48 -1.25
N VAL A 182 -18.61 -6.91 -0.07
CA VAL A 182 -18.06 -8.14 0.54
C VAL A 182 -18.50 -9.37 -0.25
N GLY A 183 -17.53 -10.24 -0.62
CA GLY A 183 -17.81 -11.51 -1.29
C GLY A 183 -17.90 -11.46 -2.82
N THR A 184 -17.62 -10.34 -3.47
CA THR A 184 -17.70 -10.18 -4.94
C THR A 184 -16.36 -10.32 -5.65
N ASP A 185 -15.26 -10.67 -4.94
CA ASP A 185 -13.90 -10.45 -5.44
C ASP A 185 -12.93 -11.61 -5.12
N ASP A 186 -11.72 -11.59 -5.72
CA ASP A 186 -10.60 -12.53 -5.57
C ASP A 186 -9.87 -12.45 -4.20
N GLN A 187 -10.26 -11.53 -3.32
CA GLN A 187 -9.68 -11.38 -1.99
C GLN A 187 -10.33 -12.37 -0.99
N GLN A 188 -9.54 -13.32 -0.49
CA GLN A 188 -10.02 -14.35 0.46
C GLN A 188 -10.05 -13.88 1.92
N ARG A 189 -9.32 -12.80 2.27
CA ARG A 189 -9.14 -12.28 3.63
C ARG A 189 -9.57 -10.82 3.68
N THR A 190 -10.88 -10.57 3.72
CA THR A 190 -11.44 -9.23 3.69
C THR A 190 -11.92 -8.76 5.06
N MET A 191 -11.88 -7.46 5.28
CA MET A 191 -12.40 -6.73 6.43
C MET A 191 -12.99 -5.41 5.93
N THR A 192 -13.90 -4.78 6.66
CA THR A 192 -14.34 -3.43 6.30
C THR A 192 -13.22 -2.42 6.54
N PRO A 193 -13.20 -1.28 5.82
CA PRO A 193 -12.24 -0.22 6.09
C PRO A 193 -12.27 0.27 7.54
N GLU A 194 -13.48 0.42 8.11
CA GLU A 194 -13.73 0.85 9.49
C GLU A 194 -13.11 -0.13 10.49
N ASP A 195 -13.39 -1.43 10.32
CA ASP A 195 -12.85 -2.48 11.20
C ASP A 195 -11.32 -2.54 11.10
N ALA A 196 -10.74 -2.32 9.92
CA ALA A 196 -9.29 -2.30 9.74
C ALA A 196 -8.66 -1.12 10.51
N ILE A 197 -9.24 0.08 10.44
CA ILE A 197 -8.80 1.23 11.24
C ILE A 197 -8.96 0.96 12.74
N ALA A 198 -10.10 0.43 13.17
CA ALA A 198 -10.34 0.06 14.56
C ALA A 198 -9.36 -1.03 15.07
N ALA A 199 -8.94 -1.95 14.20
CA ALA A 199 -7.93 -2.97 14.52
C ALA A 199 -6.50 -2.40 14.65
N GLY A 200 -6.26 -1.15 14.21
CA GLY A 200 -4.99 -0.45 14.36
C GLY A 200 -4.26 -0.13 13.05
N ALA A 201 -4.90 -0.26 11.88
CA ALA A 201 -4.35 0.27 10.63
C ALA A 201 -4.36 1.81 10.65
N ASN A 202 -3.34 2.42 10.03
CA ASN A 202 -3.27 3.87 9.84
C ASN A 202 -3.82 4.28 8.47
N LEU A 203 -3.66 3.41 7.48
CA LEU A 203 -4.10 3.64 6.11
C LEU A 203 -4.69 2.35 5.54
N VAL A 204 -5.74 2.47 4.74
CA VAL A 204 -6.38 1.36 4.04
C VAL A 204 -6.24 1.52 2.52
N VAL A 205 -5.80 0.46 1.83
CA VAL A 205 -5.65 0.48 0.37
C VAL A 205 -6.96 0.05 -0.29
N ILE A 206 -7.56 0.96 -1.05
CA ILE A 206 -8.81 0.75 -1.77
C ILE A 206 -8.57 0.99 -3.26
N GLY A 207 -8.96 0.05 -4.10
CA GLY A 207 -8.90 0.16 -5.57
C GLY A 207 -10.30 0.09 -6.16
N ARG A 208 -10.68 -1.09 -6.69
CA ARG A 208 -11.96 -1.36 -7.39
C ARG A 208 -13.20 -0.80 -6.70
N PRO A 209 -13.36 -0.84 -5.37
CA PRO A 209 -14.52 -0.22 -4.71
C PRO A 209 -14.74 1.26 -5.00
N ILE A 210 -13.68 1.98 -5.39
CA ILE A 210 -13.75 3.38 -5.82
C ILE A 210 -13.64 3.47 -7.34
N THR A 211 -12.64 2.80 -7.95
CA THR A 211 -12.30 3.02 -9.36
C THR A 211 -13.36 2.49 -10.33
N GLN A 212 -14.14 1.47 -9.98
CA GLN A 212 -15.25 0.97 -10.81
C GLN A 212 -16.37 2.01 -11.01
N SER A 213 -16.54 2.95 -10.08
CA SER A 213 -17.52 4.03 -10.22
C SER A 213 -17.16 5.01 -11.34
N TRP A 214 -15.92 4.98 -11.85
CA TRP A 214 -15.51 5.75 -13.02
C TRP A 214 -16.34 5.46 -14.27
N ALA A 215 -16.84 4.25 -14.43
CA ALA A 215 -17.74 3.90 -15.54
C ALA A 215 -19.02 4.74 -15.58
N GLN A 216 -19.38 5.36 -14.46
CA GLN A 216 -20.55 6.25 -14.32
C GLN A 216 -20.14 7.72 -14.35
N GLY A 217 -18.84 8.03 -14.55
CA GLY A 217 -18.27 9.37 -14.66
C GLY A 217 -17.49 9.82 -13.43
N ALA A 218 -16.78 10.94 -13.60
CA ALA A 218 -15.90 11.50 -12.57
C ALA A 218 -16.65 11.85 -11.26
N GLN A 219 -17.88 12.36 -11.39
CA GLN A 219 -18.69 12.74 -10.23
C GLN A 219 -19.07 11.51 -9.37
N ALA A 220 -19.45 10.40 -10.00
CA ALA A 220 -19.78 9.17 -9.29
C ALA A 220 -18.55 8.60 -8.55
N MET A 221 -17.36 8.66 -9.15
CA MET A 221 -16.13 8.24 -8.50
C MET A 221 -15.78 9.15 -7.30
N LYS A 222 -15.95 10.47 -7.44
CA LYS A 222 -15.77 11.43 -6.36
C LYS A 222 -16.72 11.14 -5.19
N GLU A 223 -18.01 10.97 -5.46
CA GLU A 223 -19.03 10.68 -4.45
C GLU A 223 -18.73 9.36 -3.73
N ARG A 224 -18.31 8.32 -4.46
CA ARG A 224 -17.92 7.04 -3.87
C ARG A 224 -16.71 7.15 -2.95
N ALA A 225 -15.67 7.91 -3.36
CA ALA A 225 -14.52 8.17 -2.52
C ALA A 225 -14.88 8.94 -1.24
N GLN A 226 -15.78 9.93 -1.36
CA GLN A 226 -16.30 10.71 -0.25
C GLN A 226 -17.13 9.83 0.70
N GLU A 227 -18.03 9.01 0.18
CA GLU A 227 -18.90 8.11 0.95
C GLU A 227 -18.04 7.16 1.82
N ILE A 228 -17.11 6.44 1.21
CA ILE A 228 -16.23 5.53 1.94
C ILE A 228 -15.37 6.29 2.95
N GLY A 229 -14.85 7.46 2.55
CA GLY A 229 -13.99 8.27 3.40
C GLY A 229 -14.70 8.86 4.62
N ALA A 230 -15.99 9.17 4.52
CA ALA A 230 -16.78 9.76 5.61
C ALA A 230 -16.89 8.87 6.85
N HIS A 231 -16.77 7.56 6.69
CA HIS A 231 -16.79 6.58 7.77
C HIS A 231 -15.44 6.38 8.46
N LEU A 232 -14.37 7.03 7.95
CA LEU A 232 -12.98 6.81 8.41
C LEU A 232 -12.37 8.04 9.10
N ILE A 233 -13.12 9.16 9.20
CA ILE A 233 -12.68 10.44 9.77
C ILE A 233 -13.34 10.67 11.13
#